data_6d6919eb11b5b3e09c5cf1170109e114
#
_entry.id   6d6919eb11b5b3e09c5cf1170109e114
#
_cell.length_a   1.000
_cell.length_b   1.000
_cell.length_c   1.000
_cell.angle_alpha   90.00
_cell.angle_beta   90.00
_cell.angle_gamma   90.00
#
_symmetry.space_group_name_H-M   'P 1'
#
loop_
_entity.id
_entity.type
_entity.pdbx_description
1 polymer ?
#
loop_
_entity_poly.entity_id
_entity_poly.type
_entity_poly.pdbx_seq_one_letter_code
_entity_poly.pdbx_strand_id
1 'polypeptide(L)'
;IDKRLRFRSLDLVFNELQFFLDHKVPQVKFVDRTFNCKHDHAMAIWKYIQEHDNGITNFHFEVAADLLNDEEIRLIRQMRPGLIQLEIGVQSTNTDTIREIRRTMRLEEVREHVARIKEKGNIHQHLDLIAGLPYEDIKSFRKSFDDVYSMRPDQLQLGFLKVLKGSYMQEMQQEYELRYKDEPPYEVLSTKWLPYSDVIELKGIEEMVEIYYNSGQFTHVVEALVENYASAYQMYQDLWQYYEEHDYMGIQHRRSARYEIVLDFVKEKDPEQA
;
A
#
# COMPACT_ATOMS: atom_id res chain seq x y z
N ILE A 1 17.48 6.42 15.01
CA ILE A 1 17.25 7.32 13.87
C ILE A 1 16.72 8.64 14.40
N ASP A 2 17.16 9.75 13.81
CA ASP A 2 16.85 11.12 14.26
C ASP A 2 15.32 11.37 14.23
N LYS A 3 14.75 11.76 15.36
CA LYS A 3 13.31 12.05 15.51
C LYS A 3 12.98 13.54 15.37
N ARG A 4 13.97 14.39 15.04
CA ARG A 4 13.76 15.85 14.92
C ARG A 4 13.13 16.16 13.57
N LEU A 5 11.99 16.82 13.60
CA LEU A 5 11.37 17.37 12.40
C LEU A 5 12.18 18.59 11.92
N ARG A 6 12.47 18.63 10.63
CA ARG A 6 13.13 19.75 9.95
C ARG A 6 12.33 20.09 8.71
N PHE A 7 11.98 21.36 8.60
CA PHE A 7 11.23 21.86 7.44
C PHE A 7 12.13 22.82 6.66
N ARG A 8 12.16 22.65 5.34
CA ARG A 8 12.75 23.66 4.44
C ARG A 8 11.84 24.88 4.38
N SER A 9 12.40 26.06 4.11
CA SER A 9 11.58 27.24 3.86
C SER A 9 10.73 27.03 2.61
N LEU A 10 9.49 27.55 2.64
CA LEU A 10 8.56 27.43 1.50
C LEU A 10 9.12 28.03 0.23
N ASP A 11 9.85 29.15 0.31
CA ASP A 11 10.48 29.78 -0.87
C ASP A 11 11.42 28.83 -1.61
N LEU A 12 12.25 28.06 -0.86
CA LEU A 12 13.14 27.08 -1.46
C LEU A 12 12.37 25.92 -2.05
N VAL A 13 11.32 25.44 -1.37
CA VAL A 13 10.47 24.36 -1.88
C VAL A 13 9.76 24.80 -3.15
N PHE A 14 9.19 26.00 -3.16
CA PHE A 14 8.48 26.51 -4.35
C PHE A 14 9.40 26.72 -5.54
N ASN A 15 10.61 27.18 -5.35
CA ASN A 15 11.60 27.31 -6.42
C ASN A 15 11.97 25.94 -7.03
N GLU A 16 12.12 24.89 -6.20
CA GLU A 16 12.37 23.54 -6.70
C GLU A 16 11.15 22.94 -7.41
N LEU A 17 9.95 23.15 -6.87
CA LEU A 17 8.71 22.70 -7.52
C LEU A 17 8.53 23.38 -8.89
N GLN A 18 8.78 24.70 -8.97
CA GLN A 18 8.69 25.42 -10.22
C GLN A 18 9.68 24.89 -11.25
N PHE A 19 10.90 24.57 -10.83
CA PHE A 19 11.87 23.94 -11.73
C PHE A 19 11.34 22.63 -12.33
N PHE A 20 10.75 21.74 -11.53
CA PHE A 20 10.16 20.50 -12.04
C PHE A 20 8.97 20.74 -12.96
N LEU A 21 8.12 21.70 -12.63
CA LEU A 21 6.95 22.07 -13.43
C LEU A 21 7.37 22.67 -14.78
N ASP A 22 8.36 23.56 -14.82
CA ASP A 22 8.87 24.19 -16.04
C ASP A 22 9.50 23.16 -16.98
N HIS A 23 10.18 22.15 -16.41
CA HIS A 23 10.80 21.07 -17.17
C HIS A 23 9.84 19.92 -17.48
N LYS A 24 8.55 20.04 -17.10
CA LYS A 24 7.52 19.04 -17.36
C LYS A 24 7.93 17.63 -16.90
N VAL A 25 8.57 17.55 -15.71
CA VAL A 25 8.99 16.28 -15.14
C VAL A 25 7.74 15.42 -14.91
N PRO A 26 7.66 14.18 -15.45
CA PRO A 26 6.44 13.40 -15.38
C PRO A 26 6.01 13.06 -13.95
N GLN A 27 6.97 12.78 -13.07
CA GLN A 27 6.70 12.43 -11.67
C GLN A 27 7.76 13.01 -10.72
N VAL A 28 7.30 13.57 -9.61
CA VAL A 28 8.14 14.05 -8.50
C VAL A 28 7.69 13.35 -7.22
N LYS A 29 8.56 12.57 -6.59
CA LYS A 29 8.27 11.92 -5.31
C LYS A 29 8.88 12.71 -4.16
N PHE A 30 8.04 13.09 -3.20
CA PHE A 30 8.49 13.59 -1.90
C PHE A 30 8.98 12.42 -1.06
N VAL A 31 10.13 12.58 -0.40
CA VAL A 31 10.76 11.52 0.40
C VAL A 31 10.50 11.64 1.89
N ASP A 32 9.52 12.46 2.25
CA ASP A 32 9.06 12.62 3.63
C ASP A 32 8.29 11.36 4.07
N ARG A 33 8.55 10.86 5.27
CA ARG A 33 7.83 9.69 5.82
C ARG A 33 6.40 9.99 6.24
N THR A 34 6.09 11.27 6.50
CA THR A 34 4.76 11.77 6.83
C THR A 34 4.72 13.22 6.40
N PHE A 35 4.38 13.45 5.16
CA PHE A 35 4.38 14.78 4.54
C PHE A 35 3.47 15.77 5.27
N ASN A 36 2.28 15.31 5.68
CA ASN A 36 1.26 16.13 6.32
C ASN A 36 1.39 16.26 7.86
N CYS A 37 2.58 15.98 8.41
CA CYS A 37 2.83 16.14 9.85
C CYS A 37 2.78 17.61 10.34
N LYS A 38 2.83 18.59 9.41
CA LYS A 38 2.64 20.02 9.66
C LYS A 38 1.66 20.59 8.64
N HIS A 39 0.41 20.76 9.04
CA HIS A 39 -0.72 21.14 8.18
C HIS A 39 -0.46 22.39 7.35
N ASP A 40 -0.03 23.51 7.96
CA ASP A 40 0.21 24.77 7.25
C ASP A 40 1.25 24.61 6.13
N HIS A 41 2.29 23.80 6.38
CA HIS A 41 3.35 23.53 5.41
C HIS A 41 2.85 22.68 4.26
N ALA A 42 2.12 21.61 4.55
CA ALA A 42 1.51 20.74 3.55
C ALA A 42 0.49 21.51 2.68
N MET A 43 -0.39 22.25 3.33
CA MET A 43 -1.38 23.09 2.64
C MET A 43 -0.75 24.12 1.70
N ALA A 44 0.33 24.79 2.13
CA ALA A 44 1.01 25.77 1.28
C ALA A 44 1.62 25.09 0.03
N ILE A 45 2.22 23.92 0.18
CA ILE A 45 2.80 23.15 -0.94
C ILE A 45 1.69 22.65 -1.88
N TRP A 46 0.64 22.05 -1.36
CA TRP A 46 -0.48 21.56 -2.20
C TRP A 46 -1.20 22.68 -2.94
N LYS A 47 -1.40 23.85 -2.32
CA LYS A 47 -1.95 25.04 -3.01
C LYS A 47 -1.03 25.49 -4.13
N TYR A 48 0.27 25.58 -3.87
CA TYR A 48 1.24 25.98 -4.89
C TYR A 48 1.22 25.03 -6.09
N ILE A 49 1.22 23.73 -5.86
CA ILE A 49 1.14 22.70 -6.91
C ILE A 49 -0.16 22.83 -7.71
N GLN A 50 -1.29 23.08 -7.05
CA GLN A 50 -2.58 23.26 -7.73
C GLN A 50 -2.62 24.54 -8.58
N GLU A 51 -2.09 25.63 -8.07
CA GLU A 51 -2.07 26.95 -8.75
C GLU A 51 -1.12 26.98 -9.95
N HIS A 52 -0.05 26.19 -9.92
CA HIS A 52 0.98 26.16 -10.98
C HIS A 52 0.94 24.85 -11.80
N ASP A 53 -0.14 24.11 -11.74
CA ASP A 53 -0.28 22.84 -12.45
C ASP A 53 -0.05 23.00 -13.97
N ASN A 54 0.91 22.24 -14.48
CA ASN A 54 1.27 22.23 -15.90
C ASN A 54 0.49 21.17 -16.72
N GLY A 55 -0.45 20.45 -16.11
CA GLY A 55 -1.24 19.40 -16.74
C GLY A 55 -0.49 18.07 -16.99
N ILE A 56 0.79 17.96 -16.60
CA ILE A 56 1.65 16.81 -16.89
C ILE A 56 2.19 16.19 -15.61
N THR A 57 2.84 17.01 -14.76
CA THR A 57 3.57 16.53 -13.58
C THR A 57 2.62 15.91 -12.54
N ASN A 58 2.99 14.73 -12.06
CA ASN A 58 2.37 14.05 -10.92
C ASN A 58 3.28 14.21 -9.70
N PHE A 59 2.70 14.48 -8.55
CA PHE A 59 3.41 14.59 -7.27
C PHE A 59 2.98 13.46 -6.32
N HIS A 60 3.94 12.70 -5.83
CA HIS A 60 3.72 11.57 -4.95
C HIS A 60 4.10 11.92 -3.51
N PHE A 61 3.18 11.68 -2.56
CA PHE A 61 3.34 11.99 -1.14
C PHE A 61 3.08 10.77 -0.27
N GLU A 62 3.96 10.53 0.71
CA GLU A 62 3.66 9.64 1.83
C GLU A 62 2.93 10.44 2.92
N VAL A 63 1.72 10.05 3.28
CA VAL A 63 0.87 10.75 4.23
C VAL A 63 0.35 9.85 5.34
N ALA A 64 0.09 10.42 6.51
CA ALA A 64 -0.73 9.80 7.52
C ALA A 64 -2.19 10.25 7.31
N ALA A 65 -3.04 9.34 6.83
CA ALA A 65 -4.40 9.68 6.45
C ALA A 65 -5.26 10.11 7.64
N ASP A 66 -5.01 9.56 8.84
CA ASP A 66 -5.68 9.95 10.09
C ASP A 66 -5.30 11.36 10.59
N LEU A 67 -4.25 11.97 10.04
CA LEU A 67 -3.90 13.36 10.34
C LEU A 67 -4.52 14.37 9.38
N LEU A 68 -5.11 13.93 8.27
CA LEU A 68 -5.75 14.83 7.32
C LEU A 68 -6.94 15.55 7.96
N ASN A 69 -7.01 16.87 7.75
CA ASN A 69 -8.16 17.66 8.18
C ASN A 69 -9.11 17.98 7.02
N ASP A 70 -10.26 18.55 7.34
CA ASP A 70 -11.29 18.87 6.35
C ASP A 70 -10.83 19.87 5.28
N GLU A 71 -9.91 20.80 5.59
CA GLU A 71 -9.40 21.76 4.62
C GLU A 71 -8.47 21.10 3.63
N GLU A 72 -7.59 20.20 4.12
CA GLU A 72 -6.69 19.41 3.29
C GLU A 72 -7.48 18.49 2.36
N ILE A 73 -8.46 17.75 2.87
CA ILE A 73 -9.30 16.86 2.07
C ILE A 73 -10.08 17.68 1.01
N ARG A 74 -10.63 18.83 1.36
CA ARG A 74 -11.32 19.71 0.40
C ARG A 74 -10.40 20.21 -0.70
N LEU A 75 -9.17 20.59 -0.36
CA LEU A 75 -8.18 21.06 -1.32
C LEU A 75 -7.80 19.97 -2.32
N ILE A 76 -7.36 18.82 -1.84
CA ILE A 76 -6.91 17.72 -2.71
C ILE A 76 -8.03 17.18 -3.60
N ARG A 77 -9.27 17.18 -3.12
CA ARG A 77 -10.45 16.80 -3.92
C ARG A 77 -10.76 17.78 -5.07
N GLN A 78 -10.25 19.00 -5.05
CA GLN A 78 -10.42 19.97 -6.13
C GLN A 78 -9.35 19.89 -7.22
N MET A 79 -8.30 19.14 -6.98
CA MET A 79 -7.20 18.96 -7.93
C MET A 79 -7.63 18.15 -9.16
N ARG A 80 -6.94 18.33 -10.28
CA ARG A 80 -7.18 17.50 -11.46
C ARG A 80 -6.79 16.03 -11.19
N PRO A 81 -7.42 15.07 -11.86
CA PRO A 81 -6.97 13.68 -11.83
C PRO A 81 -5.49 13.55 -12.23
N GLY A 82 -4.73 12.80 -11.44
CA GLY A 82 -3.31 12.56 -11.68
C GLY A 82 -2.35 13.71 -11.32
N LEU A 83 -2.82 14.80 -10.68
CA LEU A 83 -1.91 15.83 -10.17
C LEU A 83 -1.12 15.34 -8.96
N ILE A 84 -1.81 14.70 -8.02
CA ILE A 84 -1.16 14.07 -6.86
C ILE A 84 -1.60 12.62 -6.70
N GLN A 85 -0.74 11.85 -6.03
CA GLN A 85 -1.07 10.53 -5.50
C GLN A 85 -0.60 10.43 -4.05
N LEU A 86 -1.34 9.68 -3.26
CA LEU A 86 -1.10 9.50 -1.83
C LEU A 86 -0.71 8.06 -1.51
N GLU A 87 0.44 7.88 -0.90
CA GLU A 87 0.88 6.63 -0.30
C GLU A 87 0.54 6.68 1.20
N ILE A 88 -0.33 5.77 1.62
CA ILE A 88 -0.91 5.73 2.97
C ILE A 88 -0.46 4.44 3.63
N GLY A 89 0.58 4.55 4.45
CA GLY A 89 1.07 3.39 5.18
C GLY A 89 0.14 3.00 6.32
N VAL A 90 -0.68 1.99 6.15
CA VAL A 90 -1.48 1.38 7.24
C VAL A 90 -0.60 0.46 8.07
N GLN A 91 0.24 -0.33 7.43
CA GLN A 91 1.16 -1.32 7.97
C GLN A 91 0.48 -2.56 8.54
N SER A 92 -0.50 -2.41 9.43
CA SER A 92 -1.30 -3.43 10.06
C SER A 92 -2.58 -2.81 10.65
N THR A 93 -3.63 -3.58 10.86
CA THR A 93 -4.82 -3.17 11.64
C THR A 93 -4.84 -3.81 13.03
N ASN A 94 -3.83 -4.60 13.37
CA ASN A 94 -3.65 -5.19 14.70
C ASN A 94 -3.15 -4.12 15.67
N THR A 95 -3.93 -3.83 16.71
CA THR A 95 -3.62 -2.78 17.70
C THR A 95 -2.35 -3.06 18.50
N ASP A 96 -2.04 -4.33 18.78
CA ASP A 96 -0.83 -4.69 19.54
C ASP A 96 0.41 -4.52 18.64
N THR A 97 0.32 -4.90 17.37
CA THR A 97 1.34 -4.62 16.35
C THR A 97 1.61 -3.13 16.21
N ILE A 98 0.56 -2.32 16.02
CA ILE A 98 0.66 -0.86 15.86
C ILE A 98 1.33 -0.22 17.09
N ARG A 99 0.96 -0.66 18.29
CA ARG A 99 1.59 -0.19 19.54
C ARG A 99 3.07 -0.55 19.60
N GLU A 100 3.41 -1.80 19.25
CA GLU A 100 4.78 -2.31 19.34
C GLU A 100 5.72 -1.60 18.36
N ILE A 101 5.29 -1.35 17.15
CA ILE A 101 6.08 -0.57 16.18
C ILE A 101 6.08 0.94 16.50
N ARG A 102 5.54 1.33 17.65
CA ARG A 102 5.49 2.70 18.17
C ARG A 102 4.83 3.68 17.21
N ARG A 103 3.77 3.23 16.57
CA ARG A 103 2.96 4.03 15.67
C ARG A 103 1.65 4.45 16.36
N THR A 104 1.24 5.67 16.11
CA THR A 104 -0.09 6.14 16.47
C THR A 104 -0.90 6.22 15.17
N MET A 105 -1.95 5.45 15.08
CA MET A 105 -2.85 5.44 13.92
C MET A 105 -4.28 5.20 14.41
N ARG A 106 -5.20 6.00 13.91
CA ARG A 106 -6.65 5.87 14.18
C ARG A 106 -7.32 5.28 12.95
N LEU A 107 -7.47 3.95 12.94
CA LEU A 107 -7.92 3.20 11.77
C LEU A 107 -9.26 3.70 11.21
N GLU A 108 -10.21 4.02 12.09
CA GLU A 108 -11.52 4.52 11.66
C GLU A 108 -11.42 5.87 10.93
N GLU A 109 -10.54 6.76 11.37
CA GLU A 109 -10.28 8.01 10.68
C GLU A 109 -9.56 7.78 9.33
N VAL A 110 -8.62 6.82 9.27
CA VAL A 110 -8.03 6.41 7.99
C VAL A 110 -9.10 5.95 7.02
N ARG A 111 -10.00 5.07 7.47
CA ARG A 111 -11.10 4.54 6.67
C ARG A 111 -12.04 5.64 6.18
N GLU A 112 -12.43 6.54 7.05
CA GLU A 112 -13.29 7.68 6.70
C GLU A 112 -12.62 8.60 5.66
N HIS A 113 -11.37 9.00 5.92
CA HIS A 113 -10.67 9.94 5.04
C HIS A 113 -10.36 9.33 3.68
N VAL A 114 -9.94 8.06 3.62
CA VAL A 114 -9.76 7.31 2.36
C VAL A 114 -11.07 7.30 1.55
N ALA A 115 -12.20 6.99 2.19
CA ALA A 115 -13.50 6.97 1.52
C ALA A 115 -13.89 8.36 1.00
N ARG A 116 -13.75 9.41 1.82
CA ARG A 116 -14.06 10.80 1.42
C ARG A 116 -13.21 11.29 0.24
N ILE A 117 -11.93 10.92 0.21
CA ILE A 117 -11.06 11.26 -0.92
C ILE A 117 -11.50 10.50 -2.16
N LYS A 118 -11.84 9.22 -2.02
CA LYS A 118 -12.25 8.35 -3.14
C LYS A 118 -13.55 8.77 -3.82
N GLU A 119 -14.51 9.38 -3.10
CA GLU A 119 -15.78 9.83 -3.66
C GLU A 119 -15.62 10.69 -4.93
N LYS A 120 -14.55 11.48 -5.03
CA LYS A 120 -14.28 12.30 -6.21
C LYS A 120 -13.57 11.54 -7.33
N GLY A 121 -12.82 10.49 -7.01
CA GLY A 121 -12.09 9.66 -7.98
C GLY A 121 -10.94 10.36 -8.71
N ASN A 122 -10.42 11.44 -8.14
CA ASN A 122 -9.35 12.24 -8.77
C ASN A 122 -7.96 11.98 -8.17
N ILE A 123 -7.88 11.35 -7.01
CA ILE A 123 -6.63 11.09 -6.28
C ILE A 123 -6.38 9.58 -6.27
N HIS A 124 -5.23 9.17 -6.78
CA HIS A 124 -4.75 7.80 -6.67
C HIS A 124 -4.31 7.53 -5.23
N GLN A 125 -4.92 6.57 -4.58
CA GLN A 125 -4.65 6.18 -3.21
C GLN A 125 -3.98 4.81 -3.18
N HIS A 126 -2.77 4.77 -2.64
CA HIS A 126 -1.95 3.59 -2.45
C HIS A 126 -1.89 3.27 -0.96
N LEU A 127 -2.40 2.11 -0.55
CA LEU A 127 -2.40 1.67 0.84
C LEU A 127 -1.42 0.51 1.04
N ASP A 128 -0.63 0.57 2.14
CA ASP A 128 0.44 -0.40 2.40
C ASP A 128 0.15 -1.24 3.64
N LEU A 129 0.42 -2.55 3.52
CA LEU A 129 0.55 -3.48 4.62
C LEU A 129 1.98 -4.03 4.69
N ILE A 130 2.45 -4.40 5.88
CA ILE A 130 3.77 -5.01 6.08
C ILE A 130 3.62 -6.33 6.80
N ALA A 131 3.96 -7.43 6.13
CA ALA A 131 4.04 -8.76 6.72
C ALA A 131 5.31 -8.94 7.57
N GLY A 132 5.21 -9.69 8.66
CA GLY A 132 6.32 -9.99 9.55
C GLY A 132 6.55 -8.97 10.65
N LEU A 133 5.59 -8.09 10.92
CA LEU A 133 5.61 -7.19 12.07
C LEU A 133 5.41 -7.97 13.38
N PRO A 134 5.91 -7.45 14.53
CA PRO A 134 5.71 -8.07 15.84
C PRO A 134 4.22 -8.24 16.18
N TYR A 135 3.89 -9.34 16.89
CA TYR A 135 2.52 -9.67 17.32
C TYR A 135 1.52 -9.91 16.20
N GLU A 136 1.96 -10.07 14.96
CA GLU A 136 1.09 -10.33 13.82
C GLU A 136 1.38 -11.71 13.23
N ASP A 137 0.48 -12.66 13.51
CA ASP A 137 0.44 -13.98 12.89
C ASP A 137 -0.35 -13.94 11.57
N ILE A 138 -0.40 -15.05 10.87
CA ILE A 138 -1.12 -15.15 9.58
C ILE A 138 -2.61 -14.81 9.72
N LYS A 139 -3.25 -15.14 10.85
CA LYS A 139 -4.69 -14.86 11.06
C LYS A 139 -4.92 -13.36 11.24
N SER A 140 -4.07 -12.72 12.01
CA SER A 140 -4.10 -11.27 12.19
C SER A 140 -3.82 -10.54 10.87
N PHE A 141 -2.83 -11.01 10.10
CA PHE A 141 -2.53 -10.43 8.80
C PHE A 141 -3.68 -10.59 7.80
N ARG A 142 -4.35 -11.75 7.76
CA ARG A 142 -5.56 -11.96 6.94
C ARG A 142 -6.62 -10.91 7.25
N LYS A 143 -6.85 -10.65 8.54
CA LYS A 143 -7.79 -9.60 8.95
C LYS A 143 -7.31 -8.21 8.49
N SER A 144 -6.04 -7.88 8.68
CA SER A 144 -5.46 -6.61 8.21
C SER A 144 -5.62 -6.44 6.71
N PHE A 145 -5.41 -7.51 5.93
CA PHE A 145 -5.61 -7.52 4.49
C PHE A 145 -7.07 -7.20 4.12
N ASP A 146 -8.03 -7.93 4.69
CA ASP A 146 -9.45 -7.73 4.40
C ASP A 146 -9.94 -6.34 4.83
N ASP A 147 -9.48 -5.84 5.98
CA ASP A 147 -9.77 -4.48 6.46
C ASP A 147 -9.32 -3.42 5.44
N VAL A 148 -8.09 -3.53 4.94
CA VAL A 148 -7.53 -2.55 3.98
C VAL A 148 -8.12 -2.75 2.58
N TYR A 149 -8.30 -3.98 2.14
CA TYR A 149 -8.96 -4.28 0.87
C TYR A 149 -10.38 -3.70 0.80
N SER A 150 -11.12 -3.74 1.91
CA SER A 150 -12.47 -3.17 2.01
C SER A 150 -12.52 -1.65 1.80
N MET A 151 -11.41 -0.93 1.99
CA MET A 151 -11.29 0.50 1.70
C MET A 151 -11.18 0.76 0.19
N ARG A 152 -10.99 -0.30 -0.64
CA ARG A 152 -10.88 -0.25 -2.10
C ARG A 152 -9.82 0.74 -2.58
N PRO A 153 -8.56 0.66 -2.14
CA PRO A 153 -7.50 1.52 -2.65
C PRO A 153 -7.32 1.35 -4.17
N ASP A 154 -6.71 2.32 -4.83
CA ASP A 154 -6.35 2.17 -6.24
C ASP A 154 -5.15 1.24 -6.42
N GLN A 155 -4.31 1.15 -5.38
CA GLN A 155 -3.23 0.18 -5.26
C GLN A 155 -3.12 -0.32 -3.82
N LEU A 156 -3.01 -1.64 -3.65
CA LEU A 156 -2.75 -2.31 -2.38
C LEU A 156 -1.37 -2.95 -2.41
N GLN A 157 -0.45 -2.44 -1.60
CA GLN A 157 0.89 -3.00 -1.51
C GLN A 157 1.03 -3.91 -0.30
N LEU A 158 1.45 -5.15 -0.54
CA LEU A 158 1.91 -6.05 0.50
C LEU A 158 3.44 -5.96 0.57
N GLY A 159 3.96 -5.30 1.59
CA GLY A 159 5.39 -5.26 1.87
C GLY A 159 5.80 -6.32 2.88
N PHE A 160 7.11 -6.57 2.98
CA PHE A 160 7.69 -7.45 3.97
C PHE A 160 8.65 -6.66 4.85
N LEU A 161 8.65 -6.96 6.15
CA LEU A 161 9.52 -6.28 7.11
C LEU A 161 10.98 -6.34 6.64
N LYS A 162 11.63 -5.17 6.61
CA LYS A 162 13.07 -5.03 6.34
C LYS A 162 13.79 -4.70 7.63
N VAL A 163 14.64 -5.59 8.09
CA VAL A 163 15.40 -5.43 9.34
C VAL A 163 16.64 -4.59 9.07
N LEU A 164 16.45 -3.28 8.97
CA LEU A 164 17.51 -2.34 8.62
C LEU A 164 18.53 -2.20 9.76
N LYS A 165 19.81 -2.03 9.40
CA LYS A 165 20.89 -1.82 10.35
C LYS A 165 20.63 -0.58 11.22
N GLY A 166 20.79 -0.72 12.54
CA GLY A 166 20.53 0.34 13.53
C GLY A 166 19.04 0.66 13.76
N SER A 167 18.12 -0.19 13.26
CA SER A 167 16.70 -0.05 13.54
C SER A 167 16.28 -0.74 14.83
N TYR A 168 15.14 -0.32 15.39
CA TYR A 168 14.54 -0.98 16.55
C TYR A 168 14.27 -2.47 16.30
N MET A 169 13.89 -2.86 15.09
CA MET A 169 13.67 -4.27 14.74
C MET A 169 14.98 -5.08 14.82
N GLN A 170 16.12 -4.47 14.46
CA GLN A 170 17.42 -5.14 14.64
C GLN A 170 17.77 -5.29 16.12
N GLU A 171 17.49 -4.30 16.95
CA GLU A 171 17.72 -4.38 18.42
C GLU A 171 16.89 -5.52 19.04
N MET A 172 15.65 -5.71 18.56
CA MET A 172 14.72 -6.72 19.06
C MET A 172 14.85 -8.10 18.37
N GLN A 173 15.86 -8.27 17.51
CA GLN A 173 16.02 -9.48 16.69
C GLN A 173 15.93 -10.78 17.50
N GLN A 174 16.57 -10.85 18.67
CA GLN A 174 16.56 -12.06 19.50
C GLN A 174 15.21 -12.30 20.17
N GLU A 175 14.58 -11.24 20.70
CA GLU A 175 13.29 -11.32 21.41
C GLU A 175 12.14 -11.70 20.48
N TYR A 176 12.16 -11.18 19.24
CA TYR A 176 11.16 -11.47 18.21
C TYR A 176 11.53 -12.64 17.32
N GLU A 177 12.64 -13.30 17.59
CA GLU A 177 13.16 -14.45 16.81
C GLU A 177 13.22 -14.15 15.30
N LEU A 178 13.60 -12.89 14.95
CA LEU A 178 13.65 -12.45 13.57
C LEU A 178 14.76 -13.18 12.81
N ARG A 179 14.36 -13.86 11.74
CA ARG A 179 15.27 -14.35 10.72
C ARG A 179 15.03 -13.56 9.44
N TYR A 180 16.09 -13.07 8.86
CA TYR A 180 16.01 -12.21 7.67
C TYR A 180 17.26 -12.41 6.80
N LYS A 181 17.18 -11.97 5.55
CA LYS A 181 18.35 -11.99 4.64
C LYS A 181 19.41 -11.04 5.16
N ASP A 182 20.67 -11.44 5.19
CA ASP A 182 21.81 -10.64 5.61
C ASP A 182 22.29 -9.65 4.53
N GLU A 183 21.75 -9.77 3.32
CA GLU A 183 21.94 -8.87 2.20
C GLU A 183 20.74 -7.91 1.99
N PRO A 184 20.97 -6.72 1.42
CA PRO A 184 19.87 -5.84 1.06
C PRO A 184 18.82 -6.55 0.18
N PRO A 185 17.54 -6.36 0.44
CA PRO A 185 16.92 -5.35 1.31
C PRO A 185 16.74 -5.78 2.78
N TYR A 186 17.41 -6.82 3.28
CA TYR A 186 17.31 -7.33 4.66
C TYR A 186 15.89 -7.81 5.02
N GLU A 187 15.25 -8.44 4.07
CA GLU A 187 13.85 -8.87 4.15
C GLU A 187 13.68 -10.04 5.10
N VAL A 188 12.61 -9.98 5.90
CA VAL A 188 12.25 -11.03 6.86
C VAL A 188 11.96 -12.36 6.16
N LEU A 189 12.41 -13.45 6.80
CA LEU A 189 12.15 -14.84 6.40
C LEU A 189 11.20 -15.53 7.39
N SER A 190 11.29 -15.22 8.67
CA SER A 190 10.38 -15.68 9.70
C SER A 190 10.48 -14.83 10.95
N THR A 191 9.44 -14.87 11.77
CA THR A 191 9.40 -14.23 13.10
C THR A 191 8.84 -15.22 14.12
N LYS A 192 8.83 -14.84 15.39
CA LYS A 192 8.18 -15.60 16.46
C LYS A 192 6.69 -15.89 16.18
N TRP A 193 6.02 -15.04 15.40
CA TRP A 193 4.57 -15.12 15.11
C TRP A 193 4.26 -15.61 13.71
N LEU A 194 5.18 -15.41 12.77
CA LEU A 194 5.01 -15.74 11.35
C LEU A 194 6.11 -16.70 10.90
N PRO A 195 5.82 -18.00 10.77
CA PRO A 195 6.77 -18.98 10.27
C PRO A 195 7.08 -18.78 8.79
N TYR A 196 8.15 -19.38 8.28
CA TYR A 196 8.59 -19.21 6.90
C TYR A 196 7.54 -19.67 5.86
N SER A 197 6.78 -20.73 6.17
CA SER A 197 5.67 -21.18 5.30
C SER A 197 4.64 -20.09 5.05
N ASP A 198 4.31 -19.33 6.10
CA ASP A 198 3.32 -18.25 5.99
C ASP A 198 3.89 -17.05 5.22
N VAL A 199 5.20 -16.78 5.35
CA VAL A 199 5.86 -15.77 4.52
C VAL A 199 5.80 -16.14 3.04
N ILE A 200 5.97 -17.41 2.69
CA ILE A 200 5.84 -17.89 1.30
C ILE A 200 4.41 -17.74 0.81
N GLU A 201 3.40 -18.12 1.60
CA GLU A 201 2.00 -17.89 1.27
C GLU A 201 1.73 -16.40 0.98
N LEU A 202 2.19 -15.51 1.86
CA LEU A 202 2.00 -14.07 1.68
C LEU A 202 2.71 -13.51 0.45
N LYS A 203 3.85 -14.07 0.05
CA LYS A 203 4.52 -13.71 -1.20
C LYS A 203 3.73 -14.15 -2.43
N GLY A 204 3.13 -15.30 -2.39
CA GLY A 204 2.24 -15.75 -3.45
C GLY A 204 1.00 -14.86 -3.58
N ILE A 205 0.42 -14.48 -2.44
CA ILE A 205 -0.73 -13.54 -2.42
C ILE A 205 -0.32 -12.16 -2.93
N GLU A 206 0.87 -11.64 -2.55
CA GLU A 206 1.42 -10.40 -3.10
C GLU A 206 1.45 -10.44 -4.62
N GLU A 207 2.00 -11.51 -5.21
CA GLU A 207 2.07 -11.68 -6.67
C GLU A 207 0.69 -11.69 -7.32
N MET A 208 -0.29 -12.36 -6.71
CA MET A 208 -1.66 -12.36 -7.22
C MET A 208 -2.31 -10.98 -7.14
N VAL A 209 -2.08 -10.24 -6.07
CA VAL A 209 -2.55 -8.84 -5.92
C VAL A 209 -1.91 -7.94 -6.96
N GLU A 210 -0.61 -8.05 -7.20
CA GLU A 210 0.08 -7.28 -8.25
C GLU A 210 -0.47 -7.58 -9.65
N ILE A 211 -0.69 -8.86 -9.95
CA ILE A 211 -1.19 -9.28 -11.26
C ILE A 211 -2.64 -8.86 -11.49
N TYR A 212 -3.51 -9.09 -10.52
CA TYR A 212 -4.95 -9.05 -10.74
C TYR A 212 -5.62 -7.79 -10.19
N TYR A 213 -5.09 -7.18 -9.13
CA TYR A 213 -5.61 -5.96 -8.56
C TYR A 213 -4.84 -4.72 -9.04
N ASN A 214 -3.57 -4.63 -8.70
CA ASN A 214 -2.75 -3.43 -8.91
C ASN A 214 -2.51 -3.09 -10.38
N SER A 215 -2.52 -4.10 -11.26
CA SER A 215 -2.41 -3.87 -12.71
C SER A 215 -3.59 -3.08 -13.30
N GLY A 216 -4.74 -3.05 -12.61
CA GLY A 216 -5.99 -2.45 -13.11
C GLY A 216 -6.57 -3.14 -14.35
N GLN A 217 -5.99 -4.26 -14.80
CA GLN A 217 -6.40 -4.94 -16.03
C GLN A 217 -7.55 -5.92 -15.83
N PHE A 218 -7.82 -6.32 -14.58
CA PHE A 218 -8.76 -7.38 -14.22
C PHE A 218 -9.82 -6.92 -13.21
N THR A 219 -10.05 -5.62 -13.08
CA THR A 219 -10.92 -5.01 -12.05
C THR A 219 -12.29 -5.71 -11.97
N HIS A 220 -13.00 -5.84 -13.09
CA HIS A 220 -14.33 -6.47 -13.09
C HIS A 220 -14.28 -7.97 -12.76
N VAL A 221 -13.21 -8.67 -13.17
CA VAL A 221 -13.02 -10.08 -12.85
C VAL A 221 -12.81 -10.25 -11.33
N VAL A 222 -11.93 -9.45 -10.74
CA VAL A 222 -11.64 -9.50 -9.30
C VAL A 222 -12.87 -9.12 -8.48
N GLU A 223 -13.60 -8.07 -8.87
CA GLU A 223 -14.85 -7.66 -8.21
C GLU A 223 -15.87 -8.81 -8.20
N ALA A 224 -16.10 -9.44 -9.34
CA ALA A 224 -17.02 -10.57 -9.44
C ALA A 224 -16.56 -11.80 -8.64
N LEU A 225 -15.24 -12.08 -8.63
CA LEU A 225 -14.71 -13.21 -7.87
C LEU A 225 -14.87 -13.02 -6.37
N VAL A 226 -14.49 -11.85 -5.84
CA VAL A 226 -14.53 -11.57 -4.40
C VAL A 226 -15.94 -11.67 -3.83
N GLU A 227 -16.99 -11.36 -4.61
CA GLU A 227 -18.39 -11.49 -4.19
C GLU A 227 -18.78 -12.93 -3.82
N ASN A 228 -18.07 -13.92 -4.36
CA ASN A 228 -18.34 -15.35 -4.13
C ASN A 228 -17.49 -15.96 -3.01
N TYR A 229 -16.68 -15.16 -2.33
CA TYR A 229 -15.79 -15.61 -1.26
C TYR A 229 -16.16 -15.00 0.09
N ALA A 230 -15.84 -15.70 1.16
CA ALA A 230 -16.05 -15.21 2.52
C ALA A 230 -15.13 -13.99 2.83
N SER A 231 -13.98 -13.90 2.18
CA SER A 231 -13.06 -12.76 2.28
C SER A 231 -12.21 -12.61 1.01
N ALA A 232 -11.72 -11.40 0.79
CA ALA A 232 -10.80 -11.12 -0.31
C ALA A 232 -9.50 -11.91 -0.14
N TYR A 233 -8.97 -12.00 1.09
CA TYR A 233 -7.77 -12.79 1.35
C TYR A 233 -7.93 -14.24 0.90
N GLN A 234 -9.06 -14.89 1.23
CA GLN A 234 -9.32 -16.27 0.84
C GLN A 234 -9.34 -16.45 -0.67
N MET A 235 -9.94 -15.51 -1.40
CA MET A 235 -9.95 -15.54 -2.87
C MET A 235 -8.53 -15.49 -3.45
N TYR A 236 -7.68 -14.57 -2.97
CA TYR A 236 -6.29 -14.49 -3.43
C TYR A 236 -5.46 -15.70 -2.99
N GLN A 237 -5.72 -16.27 -1.82
CA GLN A 237 -5.07 -17.49 -1.35
C GLN A 237 -5.39 -18.68 -2.27
N ASP A 238 -6.67 -18.88 -2.61
CA ASP A 238 -7.09 -19.96 -3.49
C ASP A 238 -6.54 -19.78 -4.92
N LEU A 239 -6.51 -18.54 -5.41
CA LEU A 239 -5.92 -18.22 -6.70
C LEU A 239 -4.41 -18.48 -6.74
N TRP A 240 -3.67 -18.10 -5.68
CA TRP A 240 -2.27 -18.44 -5.54
C TRP A 240 -2.04 -19.95 -5.50
N GLN A 241 -2.82 -20.71 -4.71
CA GLN A 241 -2.72 -22.17 -4.67
C GLN A 241 -2.95 -22.80 -6.05
N TYR A 242 -3.94 -22.31 -6.79
CA TYR A 242 -4.18 -22.74 -8.16
C TYR A 242 -2.97 -22.49 -9.08
N TYR A 243 -2.33 -21.33 -8.93
CA TYR A 243 -1.10 -21.02 -9.68
C TYR A 243 0.06 -21.94 -9.33
N GLU A 244 0.24 -22.31 -8.04
CA GLU A 244 1.24 -23.28 -7.59
C GLU A 244 0.97 -24.68 -8.14
N GLU A 245 -0.27 -25.16 -8.05
CA GLU A 245 -0.68 -26.48 -8.49
C GLU A 245 -0.53 -26.71 -10.00
N HIS A 246 -0.56 -25.63 -10.79
CA HIS A 246 -0.46 -25.68 -12.25
C HIS A 246 0.90 -25.19 -12.78
N ASP A 247 1.90 -25.01 -11.91
CA ASP A 247 3.23 -24.51 -12.28
C ASP A 247 3.21 -23.16 -13.04
N TYR A 248 2.26 -22.27 -12.70
CA TYR A 248 2.14 -20.94 -13.31
C TYR A 248 2.98 -19.86 -12.64
N MET A 249 3.47 -20.12 -11.40
CA MET A 249 4.28 -19.17 -10.65
C MET A 249 5.63 -18.92 -11.31
N GLY A 250 6.11 -17.67 -11.21
CA GLY A 250 7.42 -17.28 -11.78
C GLY A 250 7.47 -17.21 -13.31
N ILE A 251 6.36 -17.41 -14.00
CA ILE A 251 6.26 -17.34 -15.46
C ILE A 251 5.52 -16.07 -15.87
N GLN A 252 6.07 -15.33 -16.84
CA GLN A 252 5.38 -14.18 -17.40
C GLN A 252 4.29 -14.62 -18.37
N HIS A 253 3.03 -14.50 -17.95
CA HIS A 253 1.88 -14.77 -18.79
C HIS A 253 1.41 -13.52 -19.53
N ARG A 254 0.97 -13.68 -20.79
CA ARG A 254 0.28 -12.63 -21.54
C ARG A 254 -1.08 -12.35 -20.89
N ARG A 255 -1.57 -11.11 -21.06
CA ARG A 255 -2.88 -10.70 -20.51
C ARG A 255 -4.01 -11.67 -20.89
N SER A 256 -4.10 -12.12 -22.15
CA SER A 256 -5.11 -13.08 -22.60
C SER A 256 -5.01 -14.42 -21.88
N ALA A 257 -3.79 -14.94 -21.70
CA ALA A 257 -3.57 -16.19 -20.96
C ALA A 257 -4.00 -16.07 -19.48
N ARG A 258 -3.81 -14.92 -18.86
CA ARG A 258 -4.30 -14.68 -17.49
C ARG A 258 -5.82 -14.70 -17.37
N TYR A 259 -6.56 -14.24 -18.39
CA TYR A 259 -8.01 -14.43 -18.44
C TYR A 259 -8.41 -15.89 -18.56
N GLU A 260 -7.71 -16.66 -19.40
CA GLU A 260 -7.92 -18.10 -19.54
C GLU A 260 -7.66 -18.84 -18.22
N ILE A 261 -6.54 -18.54 -17.56
CA ILE A 261 -6.17 -19.10 -16.24
C ILE A 261 -7.28 -18.83 -15.21
N VAL A 262 -7.76 -17.58 -15.10
CA VAL A 262 -8.83 -17.27 -14.15
C VAL A 262 -10.13 -17.96 -14.51
N LEU A 263 -10.47 -18.06 -15.80
CA LEU A 263 -11.66 -18.78 -16.23
C LEU A 263 -11.59 -20.27 -15.86
N ASP A 264 -10.43 -20.91 -16.04
CA ASP A 264 -10.23 -22.31 -15.69
C ASP A 264 -10.20 -22.51 -14.17
N PHE A 265 -9.63 -21.58 -13.42
CA PHE A 265 -9.73 -21.52 -11.95
C PHE A 265 -11.21 -21.49 -11.49
N VAL A 266 -12.04 -20.63 -12.07
CA VAL A 266 -13.48 -20.56 -11.73
C VAL A 266 -14.19 -21.87 -12.05
N LYS A 267 -13.94 -22.46 -13.21
CA LYS A 267 -14.54 -23.76 -13.60
C LYS A 267 -14.17 -24.90 -12.64
N GLU A 268 -12.97 -24.88 -12.11
CA GLU A 268 -12.50 -25.90 -11.17
C GLU A 268 -13.11 -25.73 -9.78
N LYS A 269 -13.18 -24.49 -9.30
CA LYS A 269 -13.69 -24.16 -7.95
C LYS A 269 -15.21 -24.12 -7.87
N ASP A 270 -15.88 -23.63 -8.90
CA ASP A 270 -17.34 -23.52 -8.98
C ASP A 270 -17.83 -23.70 -10.43
N PRO A 271 -18.03 -24.95 -10.88
CA PRO A 271 -18.47 -25.25 -12.25
C PRO A 271 -19.83 -24.65 -12.64
N GLU A 272 -20.66 -24.25 -11.66
CA GLU A 272 -21.98 -23.67 -11.93
C GLU A 272 -21.91 -22.17 -12.28
N GLN A 273 -20.80 -21.51 -11.94
CA GLN A 273 -20.59 -20.08 -12.21
C GLN A 273 -19.69 -19.78 -13.43
N ALA A 274 -19.17 -20.79 -14.10
CA ALA A 274 -18.20 -20.67 -15.19
C ALA A 274 -18.83 -20.36 -16.56
#